data_79dc4bbf0d89f5560f5a5c4da21979d8
#
_entry.id   79dc4bbf0d89f5560f5a5c4da21979d8
#
_cell.length_a   1.000
_cell.length_b   1.000
_cell.length_c   1.000
_cell.angle_alpha   90.00
_cell.angle_beta   90.00
_cell.angle_gamma   90.00
#
_symmetry.space_group_name_H-M   'P 1'
#
loop_
_entity.id
_entity.type
_entity.pdbx_description
1 polymer ?
#
loop_
_entity_poly.entity_id
_entity_poly.type
_entity_poly.pdbx_seq_one_letter_code
_entity_poly.pdbx_strand_id
1 'polypeptide(L)'
;MQTNIQQKSITILRLIDVMIRTGLPKSSVYEKVKNQEITPPIAIGLRRVGWPSFEIDAINRALIAGLDSTEIKKLVAKLTEQRKKITGAC
;
A
#
# COMPACT_ATOMS: atom_id res chain seq x y z
N MET A 1 0.61 22.25 -6.53
CA MET A 1 -0.74 22.57 -6.47
C MET A 1 -1.64 21.39 -6.70
N GLN A 2 -1.40 20.69 -7.72
CA GLN A 2 -2.23 19.54 -7.99
C GLN A 2 -2.10 18.46 -6.95
N THR A 3 -0.95 18.42 -6.32
CA THR A 3 -0.70 17.38 -5.33
C THR A 3 -1.69 17.40 -4.20
N ASN A 4 -2.19 18.57 -3.85
CA ASN A 4 -3.15 18.65 -2.76
C ASN A 4 -4.42 17.89 -3.08
N ILE A 5 -4.82 17.94 -4.33
CA ILE A 5 -6.03 17.24 -4.75
C ILE A 5 -5.84 15.76 -4.61
N GLN A 6 -4.67 15.27 -4.97
CA GLN A 6 -4.40 13.84 -4.91
C GLN A 6 -4.39 13.33 -3.48
N GLN A 7 -3.89 14.15 -2.55
CA GLN A 7 -3.84 13.73 -1.17
C GLN A 7 -5.22 13.58 -0.56
N LYS A 8 -6.19 14.30 -1.11
CA LYS A 8 -7.55 14.19 -0.61
C LYS A 8 -8.28 12.99 -1.17
N SER A 9 -7.75 12.38 -2.21
CA SER A 9 -8.42 11.27 -2.86
C SER A 9 -7.87 9.97 -2.34
N ILE A 10 -8.22 9.66 -1.12
CA ILE A 10 -7.80 8.40 -0.52
C ILE A 10 -8.79 7.32 -0.96
N THR A 11 -8.28 6.32 -1.63
CA THR A 11 -9.07 5.21 -2.12
C THR A 11 -8.56 3.93 -1.49
N ILE A 12 -9.48 3.05 -1.17
CA ILE A 12 -9.11 1.73 -0.70
C ILE A 12 -9.25 0.76 -1.85
N LEU A 13 -8.16 0.08 -2.16
CA LEU A 13 -8.08 -0.84 -3.28
C LEU A 13 -8.44 -2.25 -2.82
N ARG A 14 -9.21 -2.96 -3.63
CA ARG A 14 -9.45 -4.37 -3.42
C ARG A 14 -8.27 -5.17 -3.99
N LEU A 15 -8.24 -6.44 -3.67
CA LEU A 15 -7.14 -7.28 -4.13
C LEU A 15 -6.95 -7.22 -5.64
N ILE A 16 -8.05 -7.26 -6.38
CA ILE A 16 -7.94 -7.22 -7.83
C ILE A 16 -7.26 -5.94 -8.31
N ASP A 17 -7.55 -4.83 -7.65
CA ASP A 17 -6.93 -3.55 -8.01
C ASP A 17 -5.43 -3.55 -7.69
N VAL A 18 -5.06 -4.15 -6.57
CA VAL A 18 -3.64 -4.25 -6.22
C VAL A 18 -2.92 -5.10 -7.24
N MET A 19 -3.53 -6.19 -7.67
CA MET A 19 -2.95 -7.05 -8.69
C MET A 19 -2.73 -6.28 -10.00
N ILE A 20 -3.70 -5.49 -10.38
CA ILE A 20 -3.61 -4.71 -11.60
C ILE A 20 -2.51 -3.66 -11.49
N ARG A 21 -2.46 -2.95 -10.38
CA ARG A 21 -1.50 -1.85 -10.21
C ARG A 21 -0.07 -2.34 -10.05
N THR A 22 0.12 -3.49 -9.43
CA THR A 22 1.46 -4.02 -9.23
C THR A 22 1.89 -4.98 -10.32
N GLY A 23 0.96 -5.47 -11.12
CA GLY A 23 1.27 -6.47 -12.12
C GLY A 23 1.54 -7.85 -11.55
N LEU A 24 1.13 -8.09 -10.31
CA LEU A 24 1.42 -9.36 -9.62
C LEU A 24 0.18 -10.22 -9.55
N PRO A 25 0.33 -11.54 -9.66
CA PRO A 25 -0.79 -12.44 -9.40
C PRO A 25 -1.11 -12.48 -7.92
N LYS A 26 -2.27 -13.04 -7.59
CA LYS A 26 -2.77 -13.07 -6.23
C LYS A 26 -1.77 -13.67 -5.24
N SER A 27 -1.21 -14.82 -5.59
CA SER A 27 -0.29 -15.50 -4.68
C SER A 27 0.94 -14.65 -4.39
N SER A 28 1.43 -13.93 -5.39
CA SER A 28 2.59 -13.09 -5.21
C SER A 28 2.28 -11.88 -4.33
N VAL A 29 1.07 -11.32 -4.45
CA VAL A 29 0.68 -10.21 -3.58
C VAL A 29 0.72 -10.66 -2.12
N TYR A 30 0.11 -11.80 -1.82
CA TYR A 30 0.07 -12.27 -0.43
C TYR A 30 1.44 -12.71 0.06
N GLU A 31 2.26 -13.24 -0.83
CA GLU A 31 3.62 -13.60 -0.43
C GLU A 31 4.41 -12.35 -0.03
N LYS A 32 4.24 -11.26 -0.78
CA LYS A 32 4.93 -10.03 -0.45
C LYS A 32 4.38 -9.41 0.83
N VAL A 33 3.10 -9.56 1.09
CA VAL A 33 2.54 -9.13 2.37
C VAL A 33 3.20 -9.89 3.50
N LYS A 34 3.32 -11.20 3.34
CA LYS A 34 3.94 -12.05 4.35
C LYS A 34 5.39 -11.67 4.58
N ASN A 35 6.09 -11.30 3.53
CA ASN A 35 7.50 -10.94 3.62
C ASN A 35 7.71 -9.46 3.94
N GLN A 36 6.62 -8.73 4.23
CA GLN A 36 6.71 -7.33 4.62
C GLN A 36 7.20 -6.43 3.49
N GLU A 37 6.94 -6.82 2.26
CA GLU A 37 7.27 -6.02 1.09
C GLU A 37 6.05 -5.35 0.47
N ILE A 38 4.87 -5.66 0.98
CA ILE A 38 3.64 -4.92 0.74
C ILE A 38 2.98 -4.76 2.09
N THR A 39 2.34 -3.61 2.30
CA THR A 39 1.67 -3.35 3.58
C THR A 39 0.55 -4.37 3.80
N PRO A 40 0.24 -4.67 5.08
CA PRO A 40 -0.83 -5.62 5.37
C PRO A 40 -2.19 -5.05 4.98
N PRO A 41 -3.10 -5.89 4.52
CA PRO A 41 -4.44 -5.41 4.18
C PRO A 41 -5.19 -4.94 5.42
N ILE A 42 -6.12 -4.03 5.22
CA ILE A 42 -6.99 -3.57 6.30
C ILE A 42 -8.37 -4.16 6.12
N ALA A 43 -9.05 -4.38 7.23
CA ALA A 43 -10.41 -4.90 7.20
C ALA A 43 -11.36 -3.74 6.85
N ILE A 44 -12.13 -3.90 5.79
CA ILE A 44 -13.08 -2.87 5.37
C ILE A 44 -14.51 -3.34 5.46
N GLY A 45 -14.71 -4.54 6.01
CA GLY A 45 -16.04 -5.09 6.17
C GLY A 45 -15.90 -6.54 6.55
N LEU A 46 -17.04 -7.22 6.67
CA LEU A 46 -17.02 -8.63 7.01
C LEU A 46 -16.37 -9.39 5.86
N ARG A 47 -15.25 -10.05 6.14
CA ARG A 47 -14.51 -10.84 5.17
C ARG A 47 -14.04 -10.04 3.96
N ARG A 48 -13.92 -8.71 4.12
CA ARG A 48 -13.44 -7.87 3.05
C ARG A 48 -12.23 -7.13 3.51
N VAL A 49 -11.21 -7.13 2.67
CA VAL A 49 -9.97 -6.42 2.98
C VAL A 49 -9.60 -5.53 1.81
N GLY A 50 -8.76 -4.56 2.10
CA GLY A 50 -8.28 -3.66 1.09
C GLY A 50 -6.97 -3.02 1.49
N TRP A 51 -6.44 -2.21 0.61
CA TRP A 51 -5.18 -1.51 0.82
C TRP A 51 -5.36 -0.04 0.47
N PRO A 52 -4.81 0.87 1.27
CA PRO A 52 -4.83 2.29 0.87
C PRO A 52 -4.08 2.48 -0.44
N SER A 53 -4.68 3.20 -1.37
CA SER A 53 -4.10 3.34 -2.70
C SER A 53 -2.72 4.00 -2.65
N PHE A 54 -2.54 4.98 -1.77
CA PHE A 54 -1.26 5.70 -1.73
C PHE A 54 -0.13 4.81 -1.23
N GLU A 55 -0.43 3.76 -0.46
CA GLU A 55 0.60 2.84 -0.02
C GLU A 55 1.10 1.98 -1.18
N ILE A 56 0.18 1.51 -1.99
CA ILE A 56 0.55 0.72 -3.16
C ILE A 56 1.34 1.60 -4.15
N ASP A 57 0.91 2.84 -4.32
CA ASP A 57 1.65 3.77 -5.18
C ASP A 57 3.06 4.03 -4.68
N ALA A 58 3.22 4.19 -3.36
CA ALA A 58 4.54 4.43 -2.78
C ALA A 58 5.45 3.22 -2.99
N ILE A 59 4.90 2.02 -2.84
CA ILE A 59 5.68 0.81 -3.06
C ILE A 59 6.08 0.69 -4.52
N ASN A 60 5.16 0.98 -5.44
CA ASN A 60 5.47 0.95 -6.85
C ASN A 60 6.58 1.94 -7.20
N ARG A 61 6.51 3.15 -6.64
CA ARG A 61 7.56 4.15 -6.88
C ARG A 61 8.91 3.68 -6.37
N ALA A 62 8.92 3.04 -5.22
CA ALA A 62 10.16 2.53 -4.65
C ALA A 62 10.76 1.45 -5.53
N LEU A 63 9.92 0.57 -6.07
CA LEU A 63 10.40 -0.46 -6.98
C LEU A 63 10.97 0.13 -8.26
N ILE A 64 10.28 1.12 -8.80
CA ILE A 64 10.75 1.80 -10.01
C ILE A 64 12.08 2.49 -9.75
N ALA A 65 12.24 3.06 -8.56
CA ALA A 65 13.47 3.74 -8.19
C ALA A 65 14.62 2.78 -7.90
N GLY A 66 14.34 1.48 -7.84
CA GLY A 66 15.40 0.49 -7.65
C GLY A 66 15.74 0.18 -6.21
N LEU A 67 14.85 0.47 -5.27
CA LEU A 67 15.10 0.13 -3.88
C LEU A 67 15.17 -1.40 -3.72
N ASP A 68 16.07 -1.85 -2.87
CA ASP A 68 16.22 -3.28 -2.64
C ASP A 68 15.20 -3.75 -1.59
N SER A 69 15.19 -5.05 -1.35
CA SER A 69 14.21 -5.65 -0.46
C SER A 69 14.26 -5.05 0.96
N THR A 70 15.45 -4.81 1.47
CA THR A 70 15.60 -4.24 2.80
C THR A 70 15.00 -2.86 2.88
N GLU A 71 15.23 -2.04 1.86
CA GLU A 71 14.68 -0.69 1.83
C GLU A 71 13.18 -0.70 1.65
N ILE A 72 12.66 -1.63 0.85
CA ILE A 72 11.22 -1.77 0.67
C ILE A 72 10.55 -2.14 2.00
N LYS A 73 11.17 -3.05 2.77
CA LYS A 73 10.61 -3.43 4.07
C LYS A 73 10.56 -2.27 5.03
N LYS A 74 11.58 -1.40 5.00
CA LYS A 74 11.57 -0.21 5.84
C LYS A 74 10.45 0.74 5.43
N LEU A 75 10.25 0.90 4.14
CA LEU A 75 9.16 1.73 3.64
C LEU A 75 7.81 1.17 4.08
N VAL A 76 7.61 -0.14 3.97
CA VAL A 76 6.36 -0.78 4.36
C VAL A 76 6.09 -0.57 5.84
N ALA A 77 7.12 -0.72 6.68
CA ALA A 77 6.95 -0.49 8.11
C ALA A 77 6.55 0.95 8.40
N LYS A 78 7.17 1.89 7.71
CA LYS A 78 6.86 3.30 7.90
C LYS A 78 5.43 3.62 7.46
N LEU A 79 5.02 3.10 6.31
CA LEU A 79 3.67 3.32 5.81
C LEU A 79 2.63 2.76 6.77
N THR A 80 2.89 1.56 7.28
CA THR A 80 1.96 0.92 8.20
C THR A 80 1.83 1.74 9.47
N GLU A 81 2.94 2.23 9.98
CA GLU A 81 2.90 3.02 11.20
C GLU A 81 2.17 4.35 11.00
N GLN A 82 2.30 4.94 9.84
CA GLN A 82 1.67 6.22 9.55
C GLN A 82 0.15 6.13 9.49
N ARG A 83 -0.39 4.92 9.38
CA ARG A 83 -1.84 4.75 9.31
C ARG A 83 -2.55 5.36 10.51
N LYS A 84 -1.94 5.28 11.68
CA LYS A 84 -2.55 5.81 12.89
C LYS A 84 -2.67 7.32 12.86
N LYS A 85 -1.80 7.99 12.10
CA LYS A 85 -1.78 9.44 12.06
C LYS A 85 -2.78 10.01 11.07
N ILE A 86 -3.33 9.19 10.20
CA ILE A 86 -4.24 9.68 9.19
C ILE A 86 -5.50 10.22 9.82
N THR A 87 -6.08 9.51 10.78
CA THR A 87 -7.26 10.01 11.47
C THR A 87 -6.90 11.12 12.43
N GLY A 88 -5.74 11.04 13.03
CA GLY A 88 -5.33 12.06 13.98
C GLY A 88 -5.03 13.39 13.34
N ALA A 89 -4.88 13.42 12.04
CA ALA A 89 -4.59 14.66 11.34
C ALA A 89 -5.78 15.61 11.32
N CYS A 90 -6.94 15.13 11.62
CA CYS A 90 -8.16 15.96 11.59
C CYS A 90 -8.32 16.88 12.79
#